data_12cbba2dbdd6f65705faa372820e57ab
#
_entry.id   12cbba2dbdd6f65705faa372820e57ab
#
_cell.length_a   1.000
_cell.length_b   1.000
_cell.length_c   1.000
_cell.angle_alpha   90.00
_cell.angle_beta   90.00
_cell.angle_gamma   90.00
#
_symmetry.space_group_name_H-M   'P 1'
#
loop_
_entity.id
_entity.type
_entity.pdbx_description
1 polymer ?
#
loop_
_entity_poly.entity_id
_entity_poly.type
_entity_poly.pdbx_seq_one_letter_code
_entity_poly.pdbx_strand_id
1 'polypeptide(L)'
;MRGSILDRNGNTIAFSQKPGGARTYSHPYAFSNLVGYWSKIYGTYGVEKTMNEELVHSNCGANPKQKKGADVSLTIDAALQERAYKDIEKYKGSVAVLDAKTGEILALASSPSFNVSEIEDKWKKINEKEGVFLSNAYQNP
;
A
#
# COMPACT_ATOMS: atom_id res chain seq x y z
N MET A 1 8.25 5.67 15.52
CA MET A 1 8.49 5.26 14.12
C MET A 1 7.20 4.63 13.62
N ARG A 2 6.75 4.95 12.40
CA ARG A 2 5.54 4.33 11.80
C ARG A 2 5.76 2.83 11.61
N GLY A 3 4.75 2.00 11.93
CA GLY A 3 4.78 0.56 11.74
C GLY A 3 4.92 0.16 10.28
N SER A 4 5.33 -1.07 10.02
CA SER A 4 5.49 -1.61 8.66
C SER A 4 4.16 -2.19 8.18
N ILE A 5 3.99 -2.24 6.85
CA ILE A 5 2.94 -3.01 6.21
C ILE A 5 3.61 -4.24 5.60
N LEU A 6 3.10 -5.41 5.93
CA LEU A 6 3.65 -6.71 5.55
C LEU A 6 2.64 -7.46 4.67
N ASP A 7 3.13 -8.34 3.82
CA ASP A 7 2.30 -9.32 3.14
C ASP A 7 1.96 -10.51 4.07
N ARG A 8 1.18 -11.47 3.58
CA ARG A 8 0.78 -12.66 4.35
C ARG A 8 1.95 -13.55 4.79
N ASN A 9 3.08 -13.44 4.10
CA ASN A 9 4.29 -14.23 4.36
C ASN A 9 5.31 -13.47 5.25
N GLY A 10 4.97 -12.26 5.70
CA GLY A 10 5.85 -11.40 6.49
C GLY A 10 6.84 -10.58 5.66
N ASN A 11 6.73 -10.58 4.33
CA ASN A 11 7.55 -9.73 3.47
C ASN A 11 7.12 -8.27 3.60
N THR A 12 8.09 -7.37 3.68
CA THR A 12 7.81 -5.95 3.89
C THR A 12 7.36 -5.29 2.59
N ILE A 13 6.17 -4.69 2.61
CA ILE A 13 5.60 -3.90 1.52
C ILE A 13 5.90 -2.41 1.70
N ALA A 14 5.70 -1.89 2.92
CA ALA A 14 5.98 -0.49 3.24
C ALA A 14 6.62 -0.35 4.61
N PHE A 15 7.67 0.49 4.72
CA PHE A 15 8.39 0.71 5.99
C PHE A 15 9.04 2.09 6.05
N SER A 16 9.46 2.48 7.25
CA SER A 16 10.26 3.69 7.48
C SER A 16 11.57 3.30 8.14
N GLN A 17 12.70 3.79 7.64
CA GLN A 17 14.02 3.46 8.18
C GLN A 17 14.31 4.14 9.52
N LYS A 18 13.71 5.33 9.74
CA LYS A 18 13.91 6.12 10.96
C LYS A 18 12.63 6.87 11.34
N PRO A 19 12.48 7.26 12.62
CA PRO A 19 11.35 8.08 13.07
C PRO A 19 11.20 9.36 12.24
N GLY A 20 10.00 9.61 11.70
CA GLY A 20 9.72 10.78 10.86
C GLY A 20 10.44 10.80 9.51
N GLY A 21 11.15 9.73 9.15
CA GLY A 21 11.80 9.57 7.84
C GLY A 21 10.81 9.26 6.73
N ALA A 22 11.32 9.29 5.50
CA ALA A 22 10.55 8.92 4.31
C ALA A 22 10.02 7.48 4.41
N ARG A 23 8.86 7.28 3.80
CA ARG A 23 8.26 5.96 3.64
C ARG A 23 8.85 5.26 2.42
N THR A 24 9.25 4.01 2.57
CA THR A 24 9.81 3.19 1.48
C THR A 24 8.81 2.11 1.11
N TYR A 25 8.65 1.86 -0.18
CA TYR A 25 7.72 0.87 -0.74
C TYR A 25 8.49 -0.12 -1.60
N SER A 26 8.36 -1.43 -1.33
CA SER A 26 9.10 -2.48 -2.03
C SER A 26 8.59 -2.73 -3.46
N HIS A 27 7.28 -2.51 -3.69
CA HIS A 27 6.62 -2.71 -4.98
C HIS A 27 5.83 -1.46 -5.37
N PRO A 28 6.51 -0.38 -5.81
CA PRO A 28 5.91 0.97 -5.86
C PRO A 28 4.76 1.12 -6.86
N TYR A 29 4.64 0.25 -7.85
CA TYR A 29 3.52 0.26 -8.80
C TYR A 29 2.41 -0.73 -8.44
N ALA A 30 2.77 -1.98 -8.12
CA ALA A 30 1.82 -3.07 -7.93
C ALA A 30 0.89 -2.85 -6.74
N PHE A 31 1.35 -2.11 -5.72
CA PHE A 31 0.58 -1.84 -4.50
C PHE A 31 0.04 -0.41 -4.39
N SER A 32 0.30 0.46 -5.38
CA SER A 32 -0.04 1.88 -5.27
C SER A 32 -1.53 2.15 -5.02
N ASN A 33 -2.41 1.40 -5.70
CA ASN A 33 -3.85 1.57 -5.57
C ASN A 33 -4.45 0.86 -4.34
N LEU A 34 -3.73 -0.09 -3.75
CA LEU A 34 -4.16 -0.84 -2.58
C LEU A 34 -3.55 -0.27 -1.30
N VAL A 35 -2.24 -0.30 -1.19
CA VAL A 35 -1.52 0.20 -0.01
C VAL A 35 -1.53 1.73 0.03
N GLY A 36 -1.44 2.34 -1.13
CA GLY A 36 -1.43 3.80 -1.25
C GLY A 36 -0.11 4.40 -0.81
N TYR A 37 -0.19 5.61 -0.27
CA TYR A 37 0.99 6.37 0.16
C TYR A 37 0.77 7.09 1.49
N TRP A 38 1.88 7.41 2.13
CA TRP A 38 1.97 8.36 3.22
C TRP A 38 2.94 9.48 2.83
N SER A 39 2.44 10.71 2.83
CA SER A 39 3.22 11.91 2.56
C SER A 39 2.90 12.99 3.59
N LYS A 40 3.91 13.74 3.98
CA LYS A 40 3.74 14.91 4.85
C LYS A 40 3.05 16.07 4.15
N ILE A 41 3.16 16.13 2.81
CA ILE A 41 2.65 17.22 1.99
C ILE A 41 1.26 16.90 1.46
N TYR A 42 1.06 15.69 0.94
CA TYR A 42 -0.17 15.28 0.25
C TYR A 42 -1.07 14.35 1.05
N GLY A 43 -0.72 14.12 2.33
CA GLY A 43 -1.52 13.28 3.22
C GLY A 43 -1.33 11.79 3.00
N THR A 44 -2.38 11.03 3.22
CA THR A 44 -2.36 9.56 3.18
C THR A 44 -3.50 9.02 2.33
N TYR A 45 -3.25 7.88 1.69
CA TYR A 45 -4.21 7.19 0.83
C TYR A 45 -4.10 5.66 1.02
N GLY A 46 -5.17 4.91 0.66
CA GLY A 46 -5.21 3.46 0.70
C GLY A 46 -5.10 2.88 2.11
N VAL A 47 -4.47 1.74 2.27
CA VAL A 47 -4.23 1.07 3.56
C VAL A 47 -3.41 1.96 4.51
N GLU A 48 -2.49 2.75 4.00
CA GLU A 48 -1.76 3.75 4.79
C GLU A 48 -2.70 4.73 5.52
N LYS A 49 -3.85 5.04 4.91
CA LYS A 49 -4.88 5.91 5.51
C LYS A 49 -5.78 5.13 6.46
N THR A 50 -6.33 3.99 6.01
CA THR A 50 -7.30 3.23 6.80
C THR A 50 -6.72 2.62 8.06
N MET A 51 -5.43 2.23 8.03
CA MET A 51 -4.68 1.66 9.16
C MET A 51 -3.75 2.69 9.82
N ASN A 52 -4.05 3.98 9.66
CA ASN A 52 -3.16 5.02 10.17
C ASN A 52 -3.03 5.00 11.70
N GLU A 53 -4.10 4.70 12.43
CA GLU A 53 -4.07 4.65 13.89
C GLU A 53 -3.15 3.55 14.38
N GLU A 54 -3.25 2.34 13.84
CA GLU A 54 -2.42 1.20 14.17
C GLU A 54 -0.95 1.45 13.81
N LEU A 55 -0.72 1.99 12.62
CA LEU A 55 0.63 2.30 12.13
C LEU A 55 1.34 3.41 12.93
N VAL A 56 0.59 4.28 13.63
CA VAL A 56 1.15 5.39 14.43
C VAL A 56 1.22 5.05 15.91
N HIS A 57 0.17 4.41 16.45
CA HIS A 57 0.07 4.11 17.86
C HIS A 57 0.60 2.70 18.15
N SER A 58 1.55 2.59 19.07
CA SER A 58 1.95 1.29 19.61
C SER A 58 1.07 0.96 20.81
N ASN A 59 0.41 -0.20 20.77
CA ASN A 59 -0.18 -0.81 21.97
C ASN A 59 0.88 -1.42 22.90
N CYS A 60 2.17 -1.18 22.66
CA CYS A 60 3.24 -1.66 23.51
C CYS A 60 3.33 -0.81 24.77
N GLY A 61 2.68 -1.30 25.84
CA GLY A 61 2.94 -0.85 27.20
C GLY A 61 4.43 -0.91 27.54
N ALA A 62 4.86 -0.04 28.44
CA ALA A 62 6.06 -0.09 29.26
C ALA A 62 7.36 0.56 28.76
N ASN A 63 7.58 0.93 27.51
CA ASN A 63 8.79 1.70 27.20
C ASN A 63 8.51 2.96 26.36
N PRO A 64 8.41 4.15 26.99
CA PRO A 64 8.17 5.41 26.29
C PRO A 64 9.26 5.79 25.27
N LYS A 65 10.42 5.15 25.33
CA LYS A 65 11.54 5.45 24.43
C LYS A 65 11.50 4.70 23.08
N GLN A 66 10.66 3.68 22.96
CA GLN A 66 10.49 2.91 21.72
C GLN A 66 9.07 3.09 21.13
N LYS A 67 8.75 4.33 20.74
CA LYS A 67 7.48 4.63 20.06
C LYS A 67 7.54 4.19 18.58
N LYS A 68 7.39 2.89 18.34
CA LYS A 68 7.11 2.33 17.02
C LYS A 68 5.62 2.00 16.95
N GLY A 69 4.94 2.38 15.87
CA GLY A 69 3.57 1.93 15.59
C GLY A 69 3.51 0.42 15.37
N ALA A 70 2.32 -0.17 15.43
CA ALA A 70 2.12 -1.58 15.17
C ALA A 70 2.37 -1.89 13.68
N ASP A 71 2.92 -3.07 13.40
CA ASP A 71 3.01 -3.57 12.05
C ASP A 71 1.64 -4.14 11.63
N VAL A 72 1.25 -3.93 10.38
CA VAL A 72 -0.01 -4.39 9.79
C VAL A 72 0.28 -5.47 8.77
N SER A 73 -0.26 -6.67 8.96
CA SER A 73 -0.15 -7.77 7.99
C SER A 73 -1.40 -7.83 7.12
N LEU A 74 -1.19 -7.88 5.81
CA LEU A 74 -2.24 -8.04 4.81
C LEU A 74 -2.41 -9.54 4.47
N THR A 75 -3.57 -9.90 3.95
CA THR A 75 -3.82 -11.23 3.36
C THR A 75 -3.16 -11.40 1.99
N ILE A 76 -2.70 -10.31 1.39
CA ILE A 76 -2.08 -10.25 0.06
C ILE A 76 -0.75 -11.02 0.03
N ASP A 77 -0.56 -11.80 -1.01
CA ASP A 77 0.74 -12.38 -1.38
C ASP A 77 1.46 -11.42 -2.32
N ALA A 78 2.63 -10.93 -1.91
CA ALA A 78 3.35 -9.89 -2.66
C ALA A 78 3.81 -10.37 -4.05
N ALA A 79 4.22 -11.63 -4.18
CA ALA A 79 4.64 -12.18 -5.46
C ALA A 79 3.46 -12.32 -6.43
N LEU A 80 2.32 -12.77 -5.92
CA LEU A 80 1.08 -12.89 -6.70
C LEU A 80 0.56 -11.51 -7.13
N GLN A 81 0.60 -10.53 -6.23
CA GLN A 81 0.22 -9.14 -6.51
C GLN A 81 1.07 -8.53 -7.62
N GLU A 82 2.39 -8.69 -7.53
CA GLU A 82 3.34 -8.20 -8.53
C GLU A 82 3.09 -8.85 -9.89
N ARG A 83 2.84 -10.16 -9.91
CA ARG A 83 2.52 -10.90 -11.14
C ARG A 83 1.21 -10.43 -11.74
N ALA A 84 0.15 -10.33 -10.93
CA ALA A 84 -1.15 -9.85 -11.38
C ALA A 84 -1.07 -8.43 -11.98
N TYR A 85 -0.30 -7.55 -11.34
CA TYR A 85 -0.08 -6.21 -11.86
C TYR A 85 0.65 -6.23 -13.22
N LYS A 86 1.73 -6.99 -13.37
CA LYS A 86 2.48 -7.10 -14.63
C LYS A 86 1.63 -7.60 -15.80
N ASP A 87 0.70 -8.50 -15.52
CA ASP A 87 -0.17 -9.05 -16.56
C ASP A 87 -1.18 -8.01 -17.08
N ILE A 88 -1.55 -7.00 -16.27
CA ILE A 88 -2.53 -5.96 -16.64
C ILE A 88 -1.94 -4.55 -16.84
N GLU A 89 -0.66 -4.32 -16.58
CA GLU A 89 -0.07 -2.96 -16.56
C GLU A 89 -0.26 -2.16 -17.86
N LYS A 90 -0.44 -2.85 -19.00
CA LYS A 90 -0.68 -2.25 -20.32
C LYS A 90 -2.15 -2.02 -20.64
N TYR A 91 -3.04 -2.45 -19.78
CA TYR A 91 -4.48 -2.36 -19.97
C TYR A 91 -5.11 -1.48 -18.89
N LYS A 92 -6.36 -1.09 -19.09
CA LYS A 92 -7.19 -0.48 -18.05
C LYS A 92 -8.10 -1.57 -17.47
N GLY A 93 -7.92 -1.88 -16.20
CA GLY A 93 -8.70 -2.94 -15.55
C GLY A 93 -8.13 -3.35 -14.20
N SER A 94 -8.59 -4.47 -13.70
CA SER A 94 -8.17 -5.02 -12.41
C SER A 94 -8.14 -6.54 -12.42
N VAL A 95 -7.35 -7.09 -11.49
CA VAL A 95 -7.31 -8.51 -11.14
C VAL A 95 -7.56 -8.65 -9.66
N ALA A 96 -8.54 -9.47 -9.29
CA ALA A 96 -8.79 -9.88 -7.92
C ALA A 96 -8.64 -11.40 -7.82
N VAL A 97 -7.81 -11.86 -6.89
CA VAL A 97 -7.61 -13.28 -6.58
C VAL A 97 -7.99 -13.52 -5.13
N LEU A 98 -8.92 -14.45 -4.91
CA LEU A 98 -9.44 -14.79 -3.60
C LEU A 98 -9.21 -16.28 -3.30
N ASP A 99 -8.95 -16.58 -2.04
CA ASP A 99 -9.01 -17.95 -1.56
C ASP A 99 -10.46 -18.43 -1.54
N ALA A 100 -10.75 -19.51 -2.28
CA ALA A 100 -12.13 -20.00 -2.42
C ALA A 100 -12.73 -20.61 -1.14
N LYS A 101 -11.87 -20.97 -0.16
CA LYS A 101 -12.31 -21.55 1.11
C LYS A 101 -12.49 -20.50 2.20
N THR A 102 -11.59 -19.52 2.26
CA THR A 102 -11.57 -18.53 3.35
C THR A 102 -12.16 -17.18 2.94
N GLY A 103 -12.20 -16.88 1.64
CA GLY A 103 -12.58 -15.57 1.12
C GLY A 103 -11.47 -14.51 1.25
N GLU A 104 -10.29 -14.87 1.74
CA GLU A 104 -9.16 -13.94 1.83
C GLU A 104 -8.76 -13.43 0.45
N ILE A 105 -8.48 -12.14 0.37
CA ILE A 105 -7.96 -11.53 -0.85
C ILE A 105 -6.44 -11.77 -0.91
N LEU A 106 -6.00 -12.52 -1.92
CA LEU A 106 -4.61 -12.89 -2.12
C LEU A 106 -3.87 -11.93 -3.06
N ALA A 107 -4.60 -11.33 -4.01
CA ALA A 107 -4.11 -10.25 -4.86
C ALA A 107 -5.26 -9.32 -5.26
N LEU A 108 -4.98 -8.03 -5.36
CA LEU A 108 -5.92 -7.01 -5.80
C LEU A 108 -5.15 -5.92 -6.56
N ALA A 109 -4.89 -6.18 -7.83
CA ALA A 109 -4.13 -5.29 -8.71
C ALA A 109 -5.06 -4.44 -9.57
N SER A 110 -4.66 -3.20 -9.80
CA SER A 110 -5.38 -2.25 -10.68
C SER A 110 -4.42 -1.52 -11.61
N SER A 111 -4.91 -1.21 -12.80
CA SER A 111 -4.23 -0.39 -13.79
C SER A 111 -5.25 0.58 -14.39
N PRO A 112 -4.91 1.86 -14.60
CA PRO A 112 -3.59 2.47 -14.47
C PRO A 112 -3.10 2.59 -13.02
N SER A 113 -1.80 2.67 -12.85
CA SER A 113 -1.11 2.76 -11.59
C SER A 113 -0.07 3.89 -11.61
N PHE A 114 0.55 4.18 -10.48
CA PHE A 114 1.57 5.20 -10.33
C PHE A 114 2.72 4.72 -9.44
N ASN A 115 3.89 5.34 -9.60
CA ASN A 115 5.00 5.06 -8.69
C ASN A 115 4.78 5.80 -7.37
N VAL A 116 4.41 5.07 -6.34
CA VAL A 116 4.14 5.64 -5.01
C VAL A 116 5.37 6.25 -4.36
N SER A 117 6.57 5.81 -4.72
CA SER A 117 7.83 6.38 -4.22
C SER A 117 8.14 7.77 -4.78
N GLU A 118 7.46 8.16 -5.88
CA GLU A 118 7.63 9.46 -6.54
C GLU A 118 6.50 10.44 -6.24
N ILE A 119 5.63 10.13 -5.27
CA ILE A 119 4.41 10.91 -5.01
C ILE A 119 4.72 12.38 -4.66
N GLU A 120 5.78 12.64 -3.92
CA GLU A 120 6.14 14.01 -3.52
C GLU A 120 6.77 14.81 -4.67
N ASP A 121 7.56 14.14 -5.50
CA ASP A 121 8.29 14.81 -6.61
C ASP A 121 7.42 15.02 -7.86
N LYS A 122 6.48 14.08 -8.11
CA LYS A 122 5.69 14.03 -9.35
C LYS A 122 4.19 14.16 -9.13
N TRP A 123 3.75 14.70 -8.00
CA TRP A 123 2.33 14.82 -7.63
C TRP A 123 1.46 15.37 -8.76
N LYS A 124 1.85 16.52 -9.33
CA LYS A 124 1.07 17.19 -10.38
C LYS A 124 0.84 16.27 -11.58
N LYS A 125 1.92 15.63 -12.06
CA LYS A 125 1.86 14.69 -13.20
C LYS A 125 1.04 13.43 -12.89
N ILE A 126 1.13 12.91 -11.65
CA ILE A 126 0.37 11.74 -11.21
C ILE A 126 -1.10 12.10 -11.09
N ASN A 127 -1.42 13.23 -10.47
CA ASN A 127 -2.79 13.68 -10.25
C ASN A 127 -3.55 14.06 -11.53
N GLU A 128 -2.84 14.39 -12.60
CA GLU A 128 -3.41 14.65 -13.93
C GLU A 128 -3.82 13.37 -14.67
N LYS A 129 -3.34 12.20 -14.26
CA LYS A 129 -3.72 10.92 -14.87
C LYS A 129 -5.11 10.50 -14.41
N GLU A 130 -6.04 10.40 -15.35
CA GLU A 130 -7.40 9.94 -15.08
C GLU A 130 -7.42 8.51 -14.53
N GLY A 131 -8.14 8.32 -13.42
CA GLY A 131 -8.37 7.03 -12.80
C GLY A 131 -7.17 6.41 -12.08
N VAL A 132 -6.02 7.11 -11.99
CA VAL A 132 -4.80 6.55 -11.39
C VAL A 132 -4.94 6.22 -9.90
N PHE A 133 -5.80 6.93 -9.19
CA PHE A 133 -6.09 6.69 -7.76
C PHE A 133 -7.28 5.74 -7.54
N LEU A 134 -7.97 5.32 -8.61
CA LEU A 134 -9.11 4.43 -8.49
C LEU A 134 -8.65 2.97 -8.53
N SER A 135 -9.13 2.19 -7.57
CA SER A 135 -9.08 0.73 -7.71
C SER A 135 -10.24 0.28 -8.59
N ASN A 136 -9.93 -0.15 -9.81
CA ASN A 136 -10.94 -0.63 -10.75
C ASN A 136 -11.65 -1.90 -10.26
N ALA A 137 -11.13 -2.55 -9.21
CA ALA A 137 -11.71 -3.77 -8.66
C ALA A 137 -12.97 -3.50 -7.81
N TYR A 138 -13.06 -2.32 -7.14
CA TYR A 138 -14.16 -2.04 -6.20
C TYR A 138 -14.62 -0.57 -6.16
N GLN A 139 -13.97 0.33 -6.88
CA GLN A 139 -14.32 1.75 -6.90
C GLN A 139 -14.88 2.23 -8.24
N ASN A 140 -14.81 1.40 -9.27
CA ASN A 140 -15.36 1.70 -10.58
C ASN A 140 -16.72 0.98 -10.74
N PRO A 141 -17.81 1.70 -11.10
CA PRO A 141 -19.12 1.09 -11.35
C PRO A 141 -19.10 0.18 -12.57
#